data_d8044bfe8395c912ad03c2b27115834f
#
_entry.id   d8044bfe8395c912ad03c2b27115834f
#
_cell.length_a   1.000
_cell.length_b   1.000
_cell.length_c   1.000
_cell.angle_alpha   90.00
_cell.angle_beta   90.00
_cell.angle_gamma   90.00
#
_symmetry.space_group_name_H-M   'P 1'
#
loop_
_entity.id
_entity.type
_entity.pdbx_description
1 polymer ?
#
loop_
_entity_poly.entity_id
_entity_poly.type
_entity_poly.pdbx_seq_one_letter_code
_entity_poly.pdbx_strand_id
1 'polypeptide(L)'
;MLLDALFRSKSLENPSTPITGDAVDTDGLFRADVYVSPETAMKLAAVYSCIYVLSSSLAQMPLHVMRRHNGKVEPARDHPAFYLVHDEPNTWQTSYKWRELKQRHILGWGNGYTWVKRNRRGEVISLDCCMPWETTLMNTGGRYTYGLYNEYGAFAISPDDMIHIRALGNNQKMGLSPIMQHAETIGMGMSGQKYTESFFSGNARPAGIVSVKSCLLYTSPSPRD
;
A
#
# COMPACT_ATOMS: atom_id res chain seq x y z
N MET A 1 -35.42 5.80 -21.36
CA MET A 1 -34.31 5.11 -22.05
C MET A 1 -32.98 5.88 -22.09
N LEU A 2 -32.94 7.21 -21.87
CA LEU A 2 -31.66 7.98 -21.86
C LEU A 2 -31.17 8.33 -20.43
N LEU A 3 -32.00 8.13 -19.41
CA LEU A 3 -31.67 8.41 -18.02
C LEU A 3 -31.05 7.21 -17.27
N ASP A 4 -31.26 5.98 -17.76
CA ASP A 4 -30.69 4.77 -17.14
C ASP A 4 -29.19 4.60 -17.41
N ALA A 5 -28.67 5.24 -18.46
CA ALA A 5 -27.22 5.21 -18.76
C ALA A 5 -26.39 6.13 -17.87
N LEU A 6 -26.99 7.15 -17.27
CA LEU A 6 -26.32 8.14 -16.41
C LEU A 6 -26.21 7.69 -14.94
N PHE A 7 -26.99 6.68 -14.54
CA PHE A 7 -26.99 6.12 -13.18
C PHE A 7 -26.52 4.67 -13.10
N ARG A 8 -25.86 4.18 -14.13
CA ARG A 8 -25.08 2.96 -13.98
C ARG A 8 -23.88 3.25 -13.10
N SER A 9 -24.17 3.41 -11.80
CA SER A 9 -23.15 3.20 -10.78
C SER A 9 -22.58 1.83 -11.08
N LYS A 10 -21.29 1.75 -11.46
CA LYS A 10 -20.58 0.48 -11.47
C LYS A 10 -20.78 -0.08 -10.08
N SER A 11 -21.66 -1.06 -9.99
CA SER A 11 -22.04 -1.69 -8.74
C SER A 11 -20.75 -2.23 -8.14
N LEU A 12 -20.67 -2.15 -6.85
CA LEU A 12 -19.63 -2.74 -6.00
C LEU A 12 -19.71 -4.28 -6.10
N GLU A 13 -19.54 -4.83 -7.29
CA GLU A 13 -19.53 -6.29 -7.51
C GLU A 13 -18.25 -6.96 -7.04
N ASN A 14 -17.23 -6.17 -6.67
CA ASN A 14 -16.00 -6.72 -6.11
C ASN A 14 -15.49 -5.82 -4.99
N PRO A 15 -15.77 -6.13 -3.70
CA PRO A 15 -15.31 -5.34 -2.55
C PRO A 15 -13.79 -5.37 -2.36
N SER A 16 -13.04 -6.16 -3.15
CA SER A 16 -11.58 -6.22 -3.12
C SER A 16 -10.89 -5.12 -3.95
N THR A 17 -11.62 -4.38 -4.77
CA THR A 17 -11.06 -3.21 -5.46
C THR A 17 -11.27 -1.98 -4.58
N PRO A 18 -10.20 -1.35 -4.06
CA PRO A 18 -10.35 -0.09 -3.36
C PRO A 18 -11.01 0.92 -4.31
N ILE A 19 -12.03 1.65 -3.81
CA ILE A 19 -12.62 2.77 -4.53
C ILE A 19 -11.54 3.86 -4.59
N THR A 20 -10.64 3.75 -5.53
CA THR A 20 -9.80 4.84 -5.98
C THR A 20 -10.68 5.67 -6.88
N GLY A 21 -10.95 6.91 -6.49
CA GLY A 21 -11.90 7.80 -7.18
C GLY A 21 -11.56 8.20 -8.62
N ASP A 22 -10.47 7.72 -9.14
CA ASP A 22 -10.12 7.66 -10.56
C ASP A 22 -9.74 6.21 -10.81
N ALA A 23 -10.56 5.50 -11.56
CA ALA A 23 -10.18 4.21 -12.10
C ALA A 23 -8.87 4.43 -12.86
N VAL A 24 -7.77 4.03 -12.24
CA VAL A 24 -6.52 3.88 -12.96
C VAL A 24 -6.86 2.93 -14.10
N ASP A 25 -6.75 3.43 -15.32
CA ASP A 25 -7.05 2.68 -16.52
C ASP A 25 -6.12 1.44 -16.52
N THR A 26 -6.65 0.32 -16.06
CA THR A 26 -5.87 -0.91 -15.85
C THR A 26 -5.45 -1.54 -17.17
N ASP A 27 -6.07 -1.14 -18.29
CA ASP A 27 -5.71 -1.62 -19.62
C ASP A 27 -4.30 -1.22 -20.05
N GLY A 28 -3.73 -0.15 -19.47
CA GLY A 28 -2.34 0.26 -19.69
C GLY A 28 -1.31 -0.44 -18.80
N LEU A 29 -1.74 -1.05 -17.69
CA LEU A 29 -0.85 -1.66 -16.67
C LEU A 29 -0.36 -3.07 -17.04
N PHE A 30 -0.93 -3.69 -18.09
CA PHE A 30 -0.60 -5.06 -18.53
C PHE A 30 0.46 -5.14 -19.63
N ARG A 31 1.26 -4.09 -19.84
CA ARG A 31 2.37 -4.13 -20.81
C ARG A 31 3.53 -5.02 -20.40
N ALA A 32 3.70 -5.28 -19.10
CA ALA A 32 4.61 -6.31 -18.61
C ALA A 32 3.78 -7.55 -18.26
N ASP A 33 4.19 -8.73 -18.69
CA ASP A 33 3.58 -10.05 -18.44
C ASP A 33 3.51 -10.43 -16.94
N VAL A 34 3.55 -9.42 -16.06
CA VAL A 34 3.62 -9.55 -14.60
C VAL A 34 2.62 -8.60 -13.95
N TYR A 35 1.65 -9.20 -13.26
CA TYR A 35 0.69 -8.46 -12.45
C TYR A 35 1.36 -7.79 -11.24
N VAL A 36 1.24 -6.46 -11.13
CA VAL A 36 1.78 -5.68 -10.02
C VAL A 36 0.66 -5.32 -9.05
N SER A 37 0.79 -5.80 -7.82
CA SER A 37 -0.01 -5.40 -6.67
C SER A 37 0.93 -5.03 -5.51
N PRO A 38 0.44 -4.39 -4.44
CA PRO A 38 1.27 -4.15 -3.26
C PRO A 38 1.92 -5.42 -2.71
N GLU A 39 1.22 -6.55 -2.73
CA GLU A 39 1.73 -7.85 -2.25
C GLU A 39 2.78 -8.43 -3.20
N THR A 40 2.55 -8.38 -4.51
CA THR A 40 3.50 -8.92 -5.50
C THR A 40 4.74 -8.05 -5.59
N ALA A 41 4.60 -6.72 -5.51
CA ALA A 41 5.70 -5.77 -5.52
C ALA A 41 6.66 -5.98 -4.33
N MET A 42 6.15 -6.40 -3.16
CA MET A 42 6.95 -6.70 -1.98
C MET A 42 7.89 -7.91 -2.16
N LYS A 43 7.72 -8.71 -3.20
CA LYS A 43 8.65 -9.80 -3.55
C LYS A 43 9.93 -9.27 -4.22
N LEU A 44 9.89 -8.05 -4.75
CA LEU A 44 11.09 -7.39 -5.28
C LEU A 44 11.89 -6.79 -4.12
N ALA A 45 13.13 -7.26 -3.94
CA ALA A 45 14.00 -6.91 -2.81
C ALA A 45 14.17 -5.38 -2.65
N ALA A 46 14.27 -4.64 -3.74
CA ALA A 46 14.38 -3.18 -3.71
C ALA A 46 13.13 -2.52 -3.10
N VAL A 47 11.94 -2.93 -3.52
CA VAL A 47 10.66 -2.41 -2.99
C VAL A 47 10.52 -2.75 -1.51
N TYR A 48 10.78 -4.00 -1.15
CA TYR A 48 10.74 -4.46 0.24
C TYR A 48 11.68 -3.62 1.12
N SER A 49 12.94 -3.44 0.70
CA SER A 49 13.94 -2.69 1.46
C SER A 49 13.54 -1.22 1.65
N CYS A 50 13.03 -0.57 0.60
CA CYS A 50 12.55 0.82 0.69
C CYS A 50 11.40 0.94 1.70
N ILE A 51 10.39 0.08 1.59
CA ILE A 51 9.23 0.09 2.51
C ILE A 51 9.67 -0.22 3.93
N TYR A 52 10.57 -1.20 4.12
CA TYR A 52 11.09 -1.57 5.43
C TYR A 52 11.83 -0.39 6.09
N VAL A 53 12.78 0.23 5.38
CA VAL A 53 13.56 1.36 5.92
C VAL A 53 12.66 2.54 6.29
N LEU A 54 11.73 2.93 5.41
CA LEU A 54 10.81 4.03 5.67
C LEU A 54 9.87 3.73 6.84
N SER A 55 9.34 2.51 6.92
CA SER A 55 8.40 2.12 7.97
C SER A 55 9.09 2.01 9.33
N SER A 56 10.26 1.38 9.37
CA SER A 56 11.03 1.21 10.62
C SER A 56 11.58 2.55 11.14
N SER A 57 12.06 3.42 10.25
CA SER A 57 12.57 4.75 10.65
C SER A 57 11.47 5.61 11.26
N LEU A 58 10.28 5.62 10.66
CA LEU A 58 9.15 6.35 11.22
C LEU A 58 8.68 5.73 12.55
N ALA A 59 8.67 4.40 12.64
CA ALA A 59 8.24 3.70 13.85
C ALA A 59 9.16 3.92 15.05
N GLN A 60 10.43 4.26 14.84
CA GLN A 60 11.37 4.58 15.92
C GLN A 60 11.06 5.92 16.60
N MET A 61 10.36 6.83 15.92
CA MET A 61 10.01 8.13 16.52
C MET A 61 8.87 7.95 17.53
N PRO A 62 9.08 8.24 18.82
CA PRO A 62 8.03 8.07 19.82
C PRO A 62 6.91 9.09 19.63
N LEU A 63 5.66 8.64 19.86
CA LEU A 63 4.51 9.51 19.91
C LEU A 63 4.23 9.92 21.37
N HIS A 64 4.01 11.21 21.59
CA HIS A 64 3.67 11.77 22.89
C HIS A 64 2.36 12.53 22.81
N VAL A 65 1.52 12.35 23.83
CA VAL A 65 0.36 13.21 24.04
C VAL A 65 0.84 14.46 24.76
N MET A 66 0.57 15.62 24.17
CA MET A 66 1.00 16.90 24.71
C MET A 66 -0.23 17.69 25.18
N ARG A 67 -0.10 18.35 26.33
CA ARG A 67 -1.10 19.27 26.87
C ARG A 67 -0.56 20.68 26.82
N ARG A 68 -1.37 21.63 26.35
CA ARG A 68 -1.06 23.05 26.45
C ARG A 68 -1.74 23.62 27.69
N HIS A 69 -0.94 24.11 28.62
CA HIS A 69 -1.39 24.81 29.83
C HIS A 69 -0.62 26.12 30.01
N ASN A 70 -1.33 27.22 30.18
CA ASN A 70 -0.74 28.56 30.36
C ASN A 70 0.34 28.95 29.32
N GLY A 71 0.09 28.60 28.05
CA GLY A 71 1.03 28.88 26.94
C GLY A 71 2.22 27.92 26.83
N LYS A 72 2.45 27.06 27.81
CA LYS A 72 3.49 26.00 27.78
C LYS A 72 2.93 24.70 27.25
N VAL A 73 3.76 23.96 26.56
CA VAL A 73 3.43 22.62 26.02
C VAL A 73 4.21 21.59 26.82
N GLU A 74 3.50 20.70 27.50
CA GLU A 74 4.07 19.69 28.38
C GLU A 74 3.54 18.30 28.03
N PRO A 75 4.33 17.21 28.21
CA PRO A 75 3.86 15.85 28.01
C PRO A 75 2.74 15.50 29.00
N ALA A 76 1.57 15.08 28.49
CA ALA A 76 0.42 14.70 29.30
C ALA A 76 0.46 13.18 29.59
N ARG A 77 1.37 12.76 30.45
CA ARG A 77 1.54 11.34 30.82
C ARG A 77 0.34 10.75 31.58
N ASP A 78 -0.44 11.61 32.22
CA ASP A 78 -1.66 11.29 32.95
C ASP A 78 -2.88 11.08 32.03
N HIS A 79 -2.75 11.42 30.74
CA HIS A 79 -3.85 11.28 29.80
C HIS A 79 -4.05 9.80 29.39
N PRO A 80 -5.28 9.26 29.40
CA PRO A 80 -5.54 7.85 29.07
C PRO A 80 -4.98 7.41 27.70
N ALA A 81 -5.01 8.30 26.69
CA ALA A 81 -4.46 8.02 25.38
C ALA A 81 -2.92 7.96 25.36
N PHE A 82 -2.21 8.44 26.41
CA PHE A 82 -0.75 8.42 26.42
C PHE A 82 -0.22 6.99 26.33
N TYR A 83 -0.70 6.10 27.19
CA TYR A 83 -0.30 4.70 27.19
C TYR A 83 -0.57 4.02 25.85
N LEU A 84 -1.75 4.26 25.27
CA LEU A 84 -2.14 3.65 23.98
C LEU A 84 -1.25 4.07 22.80
N VAL A 85 -0.83 5.33 22.72
CA VAL A 85 0.00 5.79 21.60
C VAL A 85 1.49 5.62 21.85
N HIS A 86 1.92 5.63 23.11
CA HIS A 86 3.34 5.58 23.47
C HIS A 86 3.81 4.13 23.70
N ASP A 87 3.06 3.31 24.43
CA ASP A 87 3.47 1.99 24.86
C ASP A 87 2.74 0.89 24.08
N GLU A 88 1.46 0.64 24.37
CA GLU A 88 0.67 -0.46 23.84
C GLU A 88 -0.69 -0.01 23.32
N PRO A 89 -0.86 0.11 22.00
CA PRO A 89 -2.13 0.48 21.39
C PRO A 89 -3.22 -0.58 21.56
N ASN A 90 -2.84 -1.84 21.71
CA ASN A 90 -3.71 -3.01 21.93
C ASN A 90 -2.92 -4.13 22.59
N THR A 91 -3.60 -5.23 22.94
CA THR A 91 -3.05 -6.34 23.74
C THR A 91 -2.01 -7.21 23.01
N TRP A 92 -1.85 -7.05 21.68
CA TRP A 92 -0.94 -7.88 20.86
C TRP A 92 0.14 -7.07 20.09
N GLN A 93 0.12 -5.76 20.17
CA GLN A 93 1.08 -4.91 19.45
C GLN A 93 1.69 -3.86 20.37
N THR A 94 3.00 -3.67 20.24
CA THR A 94 3.67 -2.49 20.78
C THR A 94 3.40 -1.27 19.89
N SER A 95 3.52 -0.07 20.45
CA SER A 95 3.37 1.17 19.72
C SER A 95 4.31 1.25 18.51
N TYR A 96 5.54 0.71 18.62
CA TYR A 96 6.48 0.60 17.50
C TYR A 96 5.88 -0.24 16.35
N LYS A 97 5.42 -1.47 16.64
CA LYS A 97 4.87 -2.37 15.63
C LYS A 97 3.57 -1.85 14.99
N TRP A 98 2.76 -1.17 15.78
CA TRP A 98 1.56 -0.52 15.28
C TRP A 98 1.89 0.61 14.28
N ARG A 99 2.89 1.48 14.57
CA ARG A 99 3.35 2.54 13.65
C ARG A 99 4.00 1.96 12.39
N GLU A 100 4.87 0.96 12.55
CA GLU A 100 5.52 0.26 11.44
C GLU A 100 4.49 -0.32 10.46
N LEU A 101 3.50 -1.06 10.98
CA LEU A 101 2.43 -1.65 10.18
C LEU A 101 1.60 -0.58 9.47
N LYS A 102 1.24 0.49 10.18
CA LYS A 102 0.49 1.60 9.60
C LYS A 102 1.25 2.27 8.47
N GLN A 103 2.52 2.55 8.65
CA GLN A 103 3.35 3.16 7.61
C GLN A 103 3.50 2.24 6.40
N ARG A 104 3.65 0.93 6.62
CA ARG A 104 3.65 -0.06 5.56
C ARG A 104 2.33 -0.06 4.76
N HIS A 105 1.19 0.07 5.42
CA HIS A 105 -0.11 0.18 4.73
C HIS A 105 -0.20 1.44 3.89
N ILE A 106 0.29 2.57 4.39
CA ILE A 106 0.31 3.84 3.65
C ILE A 106 1.21 3.73 2.42
N LEU A 107 2.41 3.14 2.55
CA LEU A 107 3.36 2.98 1.45
C LEU A 107 2.91 1.95 0.41
N GLY A 108 2.21 0.89 0.84
CA GLY A 108 1.70 -0.14 -0.06
C GLY A 108 0.40 0.26 -0.76
N TRP A 109 -0.60 0.66 0.03
CA TRP A 109 -1.97 0.88 -0.45
C TRP A 109 -2.40 2.34 -0.47
N GLY A 110 -1.54 3.26 -0.03
CA GLY A 110 -1.86 4.68 0.02
C GLY A 110 -2.72 5.10 1.22
N ASN A 111 -3.21 4.16 2.01
CA ASN A 111 -4.15 4.44 3.10
C ASN A 111 -3.83 3.58 4.32
N GLY A 112 -3.82 4.20 5.49
CA GLY A 112 -3.65 3.52 6.76
C GLY A 112 -4.83 3.80 7.69
N TYR A 113 -5.51 2.75 8.13
CA TYR A 113 -6.70 2.83 8.96
C TYR A 113 -6.42 2.32 10.37
N THR A 114 -6.97 3.00 11.37
CA THR A 114 -6.98 2.53 12.75
C THR A 114 -8.35 2.73 13.33
N TRP A 115 -8.93 1.66 13.80
CA TRP A 115 -10.19 1.71 14.54
C TRP A 115 -9.90 2.06 16.00
N VAL A 116 -10.53 3.15 16.46
CA VAL A 116 -10.50 3.61 17.86
C VAL A 116 -11.65 2.92 18.58
N LYS A 117 -11.35 1.84 19.29
CA LYS A 117 -12.38 1.13 20.06
C LYS A 117 -12.63 1.84 21.38
N ARG A 118 -13.91 2.02 21.71
CA ARG A 118 -14.35 2.66 22.94
C ARG A 118 -15.19 1.72 23.80
N ASN A 119 -15.13 1.94 25.09
CA ASN A 119 -16.03 1.28 26.04
C ASN A 119 -17.42 1.98 26.07
N ARG A 120 -18.36 1.45 26.86
CA ARG A 120 -19.70 2.01 27.02
C ARG A 120 -19.70 3.42 27.63
N ARG A 121 -18.58 3.86 28.25
CA ARG A 121 -18.43 5.20 28.82
C ARG A 121 -17.81 6.18 27.81
N GLY A 122 -17.49 5.73 26.59
CA GLY A 122 -16.85 6.53 25.55
C GLY A 122 -15.34 6.65 25.67
N GLU A 123 -14.71 5.98 26.66
CA GLU A 123 -13.26 5.98 26.85
C GLU A 123 -12.59 5.06 25.82
N VAL A 124 -11.46 5.50 25.26
CA VAL A 124 -10.68 4.70 24.30
C VAL A 124 -10.00 3.56 25.04
N ILE A 125 -10.22 2.33 24.57
CA ILE A 125 -9.66 1.11 25.16
C ILE A 125 -8.58 0.46 24.28
N SER A 126 -8.66 0.62 22.95
CA SER A 126 -7.63 0.11 22.05
C SER A 126 -7.61 0.88 20.72
N LEU A 127 -6.47 0.78 20.03
CA LEU A 127 -6.22 1.30 18.69
C LEU A 127 -5.84 0.13 17.80
N ASP A 128 -6.78 -0.35 16.99
CA ASP A 128 -6.58 -1.53 16.15
C ASP A 128 -6.32 -1.13 14.69
N CYS A 129 -5.22 -1.62 14.11
CA CYS A 129 -4.97 -1.45 12.69
C CYS A 129 -5.97 -2.25 11.87
N CYS A 130 -6.70 -1.56 10.99
CA CYS A 130 -7.53 -2.20 9.98
C CYS A 130 -6.74 -2.38 8.68
N MET A 131 -6.96 -3.51 8.02
CA MET A 131 -6.30 -3.79 6.75
C MET A 131 -6.89 -2.91 5.63
N PRO A 132 -6.07 -2.31 4.77
CA PRO A 132 -6.57 -1.44 3.69
C PRO A 132 -7.54 -2.14 2.73
N TRP A 133 -7.33 -3.43 2.46
CA TRP A 133 -8.19 -4.23 1.59
C TRP A 133 -9.50 -4.69 2.24
N GLU A 134 -9.62 -4.60 3.56
CA GLU A 134 -10.82 -4.92 4.33
C GLU A 134 -11.63 -3.67 4.65
N THR A 135 -11.06 -2.48 4.41
CA THR A 135 -11.67 -1.21 4.82
C THR A 135 -12.11 -0.41 3.60
N THR A 136 -13.39 -0.05 3.56
CA THR A 136 -13.98 0.73 2.47
C THR A 136 -14.62 2.01 3.02
N LEU A 137 -14.40 3.13 2.35
CA LEU A 137 -15.10 4.38 2.64
C LEU A 137 -16.43 4.39 1.88
N MET A 138 -17.53 4.39 2.61
CA MET A 138 -18.90 4.43 2.07
C MET A 138 -19.50 5.82 2.25
N ASN A 139 -20.33 6.24 1.30
CA ASN A 139 -21.14 7.46 1.40
C ASN A 139 -22.62 7.07 1.35
N THR A 140 -23.31 7.25 2.45
CA THR A 140 -24.74 6.98 2.54
C THR A 140 -25.48 8.28 2.84
N GLY A 141 -26.17 8.82 1.83
CA GLY A 141 -26.95 10.04 1.97
C GLY A 141 -26.15 11.29 2.39
N GLY A 142 -24.89 11.42 1.92
CA GLY A 142 -24.00 12.53 2.25
C GLY A 142 -23.17 12.34 3.54
N ARG A 143 -23.40 11.27 4.28
CA ARG A 143 -22.59 10.88 5.44
C ARG A 143 -21.55 9.84 5.03
N TYR A 144 -20.30 10.09 5.40
CA TYR A 144 -19.22 9.12 5.22
C TYR A 144 -19.18 8.17 6.41
N THR A 145 -19.01 6.89 6.13
CA THR A 145 -18.86 5.81 7.11
C THR A 145 -17.82 4.84 6.61
N TYR A 146 -17.04 4.26 7.49
CA TYR A 146 -16.07 3.23 7.12
C TYR A 146 -16.71 1.85 7.29
N GLY A 147 -16.75 1.07 6.20
CA GLY A 147 -17.10 -0.34 6.24
C GLY A 147 -15.83 -1.17 6.45
N LEU A 148 -15.81 -1.98 7.48
CA LEU A 148 -14.75 -2.97 7.73
C LEU A 148 -15.35 -4.35 7.51
N TYR A 149 -14.76 -5.13 6.60
CA TYR A 149 -15.20 -6.48 6.24
C TYR A 149 -14.06 -7.45 6.51
N ASN A 150 -14.16 -8.23 7.57
CA ASN A 150 -13.15 -9.20 7.94
C ASN A 150 -13.78 -10.54 8.34
N GLU A 151 -12.98 -11.51 8.75
CA GLU A 151 -13.42 -12.84 9.19
C GLU A 151 -14.41 -12.81 10.38
N TYR A 152 -14.42 -11.73 11.17
CA TYR A 152 -15.33 -11.55 12.31
C TYR A 152 -16.66 -10.91 11.92
N GLY A 153 -16.84 -10.49 10.67
CA GLY A 153 -18.05 -9.91 10.14
C GLY A 153 -17.90 -8.56 9.46
N ALA A 154 -19.03 -7.89 9.26
CA ALA A 154 -19.12 -6.57 8.65
C ALA A 154 -19.43 -5.52 9.74
N PHE A 155 -18.60 -4.50 9.83
CA PHE A 155 -18.74 -3.42 10.81
C PHE A 155 -18.86 -2.08 10.09
N ALA A 156 -19.81 -1.26 10.51
CA ALA A 156 -19.92 0.14 10.10
C ALA A 156 -19.31 1.02 11.20
N ILE A 157 -18.20 1.67 10.89
CA ILE A 157 -17.42 2.46 11.84
C ILE A 157 -17.65 3.95 11.55
N SER A 158 -17.99 4.71 12.60
CA SER A 158 -18.13 6.16 12.49
C SER A 158 -16.78 6.81 12.12
N PRO A 159 -16.78 7.91 11.35
CA PRO A 159 -15.58 8.72 11.13
C PRO A 159 -14.89 9.18 12.42
N ASP A 160 -15.66 9.40 13.49
CA ASP A 160 -15.12 9.81 14.79
C ASP A 160 -14.30 8.71 15.50
N ASP A 161 -14.54 7.46 15.12
CA ASP A 161 -13.86 6.28 15.65
C ASP A 161 -12.85 5.68 14.65
N MET A 162 -12.56 6.38 13.55
CA MET A 162 -11.59 5.95 12.56
C MET A 162 -10.48 6.98 12.37
N ILE A 163 -9.24 6.60 12.67
CA ILE A 163 -8.06 7.37 12.28
C ILE A 163 -7.65 6.91 10.89
N HIS A 164 -7.88 7.76 9.89
CA HIS A 164 -7.51 7.51 8.51
C HIS A 164 -6.33 8.42 8.11
N ILE A 165 -5.17 7.83 7.91
CA ILE A 165 -3.97 8.50 7.42
C ILE A 165 -3.80 8.15 5.95
N ARG A 166 -3.69 9.17 5.12
CA ARG A 166 -3.63 9.06 3.66
C ARG A 166 -2.25 9.43 3.14
N ALA A 167 -1.78 8.71 2.13
CA ALA A 167 -0.66 9.15 1.32
C ALA A 167 -1.05 10.34 0.43
N LEU A 168 -0.12 10.78 -0.40
CA LEU A 168 -0.41 11.79 -1.44
C LEU A 168 -1.56 11.29 -2.32
N GLY A 169 -2.55 12.12 -2.56
CA GLY A 169 -3.73 11.75 -3.33
C GLY A 169 -4.29 12.91 -4.14
N ASN A 170 -5.05 12.59 -5.19
CA ASN A 170 -5.70 13.58 -6.05
C ASN A 170 -6.98 14.15 -5.44
N ASN A 171 -7.52 13.48 -4.43
CA ASN A 171 -8.74 13.91 -3.75
C ASN A 171 -8.53 13.93 -2.22
N GLN A 172 -9.47 14.59 -1.52
CA GLN A 172 -9.40 14.72 -0.06
C GLN A 172 -9.82 13.45 0.70
N LYS A 173 -10.25 12.41 0.02
CA LYS A 173 -10.90 11.23 0.64
C LYS A 173 -9.96 10.03 0.74
N MET A 174 -9.20 9.77 -0.32
CA MET A 174 -8.34 8.58 -0.42
C MET A 174 -6.93 8.99 -0.85
N GLY A 175 -5.94 8.31 -0.28
CA GLY A 175 -4.55 8.38 -0.74
C GLY A 175 -4.31 7.41 -1.90
N LEU A 176 -3.41 7.78 -2.81
CA LEU A 176 -2.98 6.92 -3.91
C LEU A 176 -1.90 5.95 -3.42
N SER A 177 -1.96 4.71 -3.89
CA SER A 177 -0.90 3.73 -3.62
C SER A 177 0.38 4.14 -4.36
N PRO A 178 1.50 4.39 -3.67
CA PRO A 178 2.79 4.62 -4.33
C PRO A 178 3.21 3.46 -5.23
N ILE A 179 2.92 2.22 -4.82
CA ILE A 179 3.19 1.02 -5.62
C ILE A 179 2.43 1.05 -6.95
N MET A 180 1.13 1.38 -6.91
CA MET A 180 0.31 1.43 -8.12
C MET A 180 0.69 2.59 -9.03
N GLN A 181 1.14 3.72 -8.48
CA GLN A 181 1.64 4.85 -9.27
C GLN A 181 2.93 4.51 -10.04
N HIS A 182 3.73 3.58 -9.54
CA HIS A 182 4.98 3.13 -10.16
C HIS A 182 4.90 1.69 -10.67
N ALA A 183 3.69 1.18 -10.92
CA ALA A 183 3.45 -0.21 -11.29
C ALA A 183 4.23 -0.61 -12.56
N GLU A 184 4.32 0.26 -13.56
CA GLU A 184 5.08 0.00 -14.80
C GLU A 184 6.58 -0.23 -14.51
N THR A 185 7.20 0.64 -13.72
CA THR A 185 8.62 0.54 -13.35
C THR A 185 8.88 -0.70 -12.50
N ILE A 186 8.01 -0.97 -11.53
CA ILE A 186 8.09 -2.16 -10.68
C ILE A 186 7.91 -3.43 -11.51
N GLY A 187 6.95 -3.42 -12.43
CA GLY A 187 6.68 -4.53 -13.36
C GLY A 187 7.87 -4.86 -14.25
N MET A 188 8.58 -3.84 -14.76
CA MET A 188 9.83 -4.04 -15.50
C MET A 188 10.90 -4.72 -14.62
N GLY A 189 11.06 -4.26 -13.37
CA GLY A 189 11.98 -4.90 -12.41
C GLY A 189 11.64 -6.36 -12.13
N MET A 190 10.36 -6.68 -11.92
CA MET A 190 9.88 -8.04 -11.69
C MET A 190 10.07 -8.93 -12.93
N SER A 191 9.82 -8.41 -14.13
CA SER A 191 10.05 -9.12 -15.39
C SER A 191 11.52 -9.41 -15.61
N GLY A 192 12.42 -8.45 -15.30
CA GLY A 192 13.86 -8.66 -15.35
C GLY A 192 14.33 -9.74 -14.38
N GLN A 193 13.79 -9.76 -13.15
CA GLN A 193 14.08 -10.81 -12.18
C GLN A 193 13.63 -12.19 -12.68
N LYS A 194 12.41 -12.29 -13.22
CA LYS A 194 11.87 -13.54 -13.79
C LYS A 194 12.69 -14.04 -14.98
N TYR A 195 13.12 -13.11 -15.84
CA TYR A 195 14.02 -13.45 -16.96
C TYR A 195 15.36 -14.02 -16.47
N THR A 196 15.97 -13.34 -15.50
CA THR A 196 17.24 -13.77 -14.89
C THR A 196 17.10 -15.14 -14.23
N GLU A 197 16.01 -15.35 -13.48
CA GLU A 197 15.71 -16.63 -12.85
C GLU A 197 15.58 -17.75 -13.90
N SER A 198 14.83 -17.53 -14.99
CA SER A 198 14.64 -18.50 -16.05
C SER A 198 15.95 -18.81 -16.79
N PHE A 199 16.81 -17.80 -16.98
CA PHE A 199 18.12 -17.97 -17.60
C PHE A 199 19.04 -18.85 -16.76
N PHE A 200 19.13 -18.58 -15.46
CA PHE A 200 19.99 -19.38 -14.57
C PHE A 200 19.41 -20.77 -14.27
N SER A 201 18.09 -20.91 -14.15
CA SER A 201 17.45 -22.23 -13.97
C SER A 201 17.64 -23.14 -15.18
N GLY A 202 17.75 -22.57 -16.39
CA GLY A 202 18.10 -23.27 -17.61
C GLY A 202 19.59 -23.60 -17.76
N ASN A 203 20.42 -23.46 -16.69
CA ASN A 203 21.87 -23.61 -16.71
C ASN A 203 22.58 -22.70 -17.71
N ALA A 204 22.00 -21.53 -18.00
CA ALA A 204 22.52 -20.56 -18.97
C ALA A 204 22.84 -21.16 -20.34
N ARG A 205 22.10 -22.18 -20.76
CA ARG A 205 22.32 -22.85 -22.06
C ARG A 205 21.83 -21.94 -23.17
N PRO A 206 22.69 -21.61 -24.17
CA PRO A 206 22.24 -20.86 -25.33
C PRO A 206 21.23 -21.67 -26.15
N ALA A 207 20.23 -20.99 -26.71
CA ALA A 207 19.19 -21.63 -27.53
C ALA A 207 19.74 -22.29 -28.82
N GLY A 208 20.97 -21.92 -29.22
CA GLY A 208 21.62 -22.48 -30.37
C GLY A 208 23.09 -22.02 -30.49
N ILE A 209 23.88 -22.77 -31.24
CA ILE A 209 25.23 -22.44 -31.60
C ILE A 209 25.29 -22.31 -33.12
N VAL A 210 25.73 -21.16 -33.63
CA VAL A 210 25.97 -20.95 -35.04
C VAL A 210 27.45 -21.30 -35.32
N SER A 211 27.68 -22.39 -36.00
CA SER A 211 29.03 -22.81 -36.43
C SER A 211 29.26 -22.39 -37.88
N VAL A 212 30.28 -21.63 -38.13
CA VAL A 212 30.68 -21.18 -39.46
C VAL A 212 32.01 -21.85 -39.82
N LYS A 213 32.07 -22.47 -41.00
CA LYS A 213 33.31 -23.19 -41.43
C LYS A 213 34.47 -22.29 -41.82
N SER A 214 34.26 -20.95 -41.85
CA SER A 214 35.33 -19.98 -42.17
C SER A 214 35.34 -18.87 -41.15
N CYS A 215 36.52 -18.30 -40.88
CA CYS A 215 36.69 -17.16 -40.00
C CYS A 215 36.08 -15.92 -40.66
N LEU A 216 35.01 -15.39 -40.13
CA LEU A 216 34.33 -14.18 -40.66
C LEU A 216 35.16 -12.89 -40.53
N LEU A 217 36.27 -12.92 -39.79
CA LEU A 217 37.04 -11.73 -39.47
C LEU A 217 37.93 -11.22 -40.66
N TYR A 218 38.10 -12.01 -41.74
CA TYR A 218 39.01 -11.67 -42.84
C TYR A 218 38.42 -11.92 -44.23
N THR A 219 37.11 -11.85 -44.42
CA THR A 219 36.46 -12.17 -45.71
C THR A 219 36.28 -11.01 -46.66
N SER A 220 36.61 -9.79 -46.28
CA SER A 220 36.69 -8.66 -47.23
C SER A 220 37.98 -7.87 -47.03
N PRO A 221 38.78 -7.68 -48.11
CA PRO A 221 39.92 -6.76 -48.05
C PRO A 221 39.39 -5.35 -47.76
N SER A 222 40.17 -4.60 -46.98
CA SER A 222 39.84 -3.21 -46.66
C SER A 222 39.69 -2.41 -47.95
N PRO A 223 38.67 -1.54 -48.09
CA PRO A 223 38.54 -0.68 -49.28
C PRO A 223 39.64 0.39 -49.41
N ARG A 224 40.74 0.28 -48.68
CA ARG A 224 41.79 1.30 -48.63
C ARG A 224 43.14 0.80 -49.15
N ASP A 225 43.24 -0.37 -49.77
CA ASP A 225 44.43 -0.85 -50.47
C ASP A 225 44.29 -0.70 -51.99
#